data_aad764a834bd5992ee1275907ec4abdb
#
_entry.id   aad764a834bd5992ee1275907ec4abdb
#
_cell.length_a   1.000
_cell.length_b   1.000
_cell.length_c   1.000
_cell.angle_alpha   90.00
_cell.angle_beta   90.00
_cell.angle_gamma   90.00
#
_symmetry.space_group_name_H-M   'P 1'
#
loop_
_entity.id
_entity.type
_entity.pdbx_description
1 polymer ?
#
loop_
_entity_poly.entity_id
_entity_poly.type
_entity_poly.pdbx_seq_one_letter_code
_entity_poly.pdbx_strand_id
1 'polypeptide(L)'
;MNKAKQLIDRLEAQHSLSIEEYEYLIENQSDELAAYAAEKAVALRKQVYGTDVYIRGLIEIGNICRNDCYYCGIRRSNPACDRYRLTEAQILDCAREGYALGFRTFVMQGGEDSAFSVDVVCHLVRQIKAEFPDCAVTLSLGEFPREAYQAMFDAGADRYLLRHETADKAHYEKLHPTQMSFDNRMRCLRDLKDIGYQTGCGFMVGSPYQTARTLAEDLKFIEEFRPEMCGIGPFIPQKDTPFRDFPAGTCEQTVYLLSLLRLIQPNLLLPATTALGTIRPDGRERGLQAGANVVMPNLSPLGVRKKYALYDGKLCTGEEAAQCIGCLSRRVASVGCRIVIARGDIIR
;
A
#
# COMPACT_ATOMS: atom_id res chain seq x y z
N MET A 1 8.75 14.94 31.65
CA MET A 1 8.12 14.20 30.53
C MET A 1 9.18 14.06 29.43
N ASN A 2 9.38 12.89 28.84
CA ASN A 2 10.38 12.65 27.81
C ASN A 2 10.04 13.48 26.55
N LYS A 3 11.02 14.17 25.93
CA LYS A 3 10.87 14.99 24.72
C LYS A 3 10.11 14.23 23.61
N ALA A 4 10.40 12.96 23.40
CA ALA A 4 9.73 12.16 22.39
C ALA A 4 8.22 12.00 22.65
N LYS A 5 7.77 11.77 23.88
CA LYS A 5 6.35 11.73 24.23
C LYS A 5 5.66 13.09 24.03
N GLN A 6 6.35 14.19 24.36
CA GLN A 6 5.82 15.55 24.08
C GLN A 6 5.61 15.80 22.60
N LEU A 7 6.52 15.30 21.74
CA LEU A 7 6.39 15.39 20.29
C LEU A 7 5.21 14.57 19.77
N ILE A 8 5.00 13.35 20.30
CA ILE A 8 3.82 12.53 19.96
C ILE A 8 2.53 13.23 20.38
N ASP A 9 2.46 13.83 21.59
CA ASP A 9 1.29 14.57 22.05
C ASP A 9 1.00 15.78 21.17
N ARG A 10 2.05 16.49 20.73
CA ARG A 10 1.92 17.59 19.79
C ARG A 10 1.47 17.12 18.41
N LEU A 11 1.99 15.99 17.91
CA LEU A 11 1.58 15.40 16.66
C LEU A 11 0.10 15.00 16.68
N GLU A 12 -0.37 14.40 17.76
CA GLU A 12 -1.80 14.09 17.96
C GLU A 12 -2.68 15.34 17.90
N ALA A 13 -2.23 16.43 18.52
CA ALA A 13 -3.02 17.66 18.64
C ALA A 13 -2.98 18.54 17.39
N GLN A 14 -1.84 18.60 16.71
CA GLN A 14 -1.59 19.55 15.60
C GLN A 14 -1.47 18.88 14.24
N HIS A 15 -1.30 17.54 14.19
CA HIS A 15 -1.11 16.74 12.97
C HIS A 15 0.10 17.16 12.14
N SER A 16 1.07 17.83 12.74
CA SER A 16 2.26 18.36 12.07
C SER A 16 3.46 18.45 13.03
N LEU A 17 4.64 18.08 12.50
CA LEU A 17 5.94 18.30 13.12
C LEU A 17 6.93 18.82 12.06
N SER A 18 8.08 19.35 12.51
CA SER A 18 9.19 19.62 11.59
C SER A 18 9.87 18.31 11.17
N ILE A 19 10.65 18.37 10.09
CA ILE A 19 11.41 17.20 9.61
C ILE A 19 12.40 16.72 10.70
N GLU A 20 13.06 17.65 11.40
CA GLU A 20 14.01 17.36 12.49
C GLU A 20 13.32 16.69 13.68
N GLU A 21 12.05 17.00 13.92
CA GLU A 21 11.26 16.40 15.00
C GLU A 21 10.77 15.00 14.62
N TYR A 22 10.39 14.78 13.37
CA TYR A 22 10.14 13.43 12.83
C TYR A 22 11.41 12.58 12.89
N GLU A 23 12.55 13.11 12.44
CA GLU A 23 13.85 12.44 12.50
C GLU A 23 14.17 12.05 13.94
N TYR A 24 14.03 12.98 14.90
CA TYR A 24 14.24 12.70 16.31
C TYR A 24 13.33 11.57 16.84
N LEU A 25 12.05 11.53 16.45
CA LEU A 25 11.14 10.44 16.85
C LEU A 25 11.57 9.09 16.29
N ILE A 26 12.09 9.05 15.06
CA ILE A 26 12.54 7.82 14.41
C ILE A 26 13.84 7.32 15.05
N GLU A 27 14.82 8.20 15.31
CA GLU A 27 16.10 7.86 15.94
C GLU A 27 15.94 7.38 17.39
N ASN A 28 14.96 7.91 18.10
CA ASN A 28 14.70 7.59 19.52
C ASN A 28 13.56 6.58 19.68
N GLN A 29 13.22 5.81 18.65
CA GLN A 29 12.24 4.75 18.73
C GLN A 29 12.61 3.74 19.83
N SER A 30 11.64 3.41 20.67
CA SER A 30 11.71 2.35 21.67
C SER A 30 10.35 1.65 21.76
N ASP A 31 10.32 0.47 22.37
CA ASP A 31 9.06 -0.27 22.59
C ASP A 31 8.05 0.55 23.39
N GLU A 32 8.51 1.29 24.40
CA GLU A 32 7.65 2.17 25.21
C GLU A 32 7.07 3.31 24.35
N LEU A 33 7.88 3.94 23.51
CA LEU A 33 7.45 5.04 22.66
C LEU A 33 6.51 4.54 21.55
N ALA A 34 6.79 3.37 20.97
CA ALA A 34 5.94 2.75 19.98
C ALA A 34 4.57 2.37 20.55
N ALA A 35 4.52 1.81 21.77
CA ALA A 35 3.27 1.52 22.46
C ALA A 35 2.47 2.79 22.74
N TYR A 36 3.13 3.86 23.19
CA TYR A 36 2.50 5.16 23.44
C TYR A 36 1.89 5.79 22.18
N ALA A 37 2.63 5.76 21.06
CA ALA A 37 2.13 6.24 19.78
C ALA A 37 0.96 5.40 19.27
N ALA A 38 1.03 4.06 19.41
CA ALA A 38 0.00 3.13 18.98
C ALA A 38 -1.32 3.32 19.74
N GLU A 39 -1.28 3.55 21.07
CA GLU A 39 -2.46 3.84 21.88
C GLU A 39 -3.22 5.06 21.32
N LYS A 40 -2.52 6.16 21.08
CA LYS A 40 -3.08 7.40 20.53
C LYS A 40 -3.59 7.21 19.09
N ALA A 41 -2.82 6.53 18.26
CA ALA A 41 -3.20 6.23 16.86
C ALA A 41 -4.49 5.38 16.80
N VAL A 42 -4.62 4.37 17.67
CA VAL A 42 -5.83 3.55 17.76
C VAL A 42 -7.01 4.36 18.26
N ALA A 43 -6.81 5.28 19.22
CA ALA A 43 -7.85 6.18 19.71
C ALA A 43 -8.39 7.07 18.57
N LEU A 44 -7.51 7.72 17.79
CA LEU A 44 -7.90 8.52 16.63
C LEU A 44 -8.58 7.67 15.55
N ARG A 45 -8.04 6.48 15.23
CA ARG A 45 -8.72 5.59 14.29
C ARG A 45 -10.14 5.25 14.73
N LYS A 46 -10.33 4.96 16.04
CA LYS A 46 -11.65 4.65 16.59
C LYS A 46 -12.62 5.83 16.53
N GLN A 47 -12.15 7.04 16.65
CA GLN A 47 -12.99 8.24 16.51
C GLN A 47 -13.51 8.39 15.08
N VAL A 48 -12.69 8.07 14.05
CA VAL A 48 -13.05 8.23 12.64
C VAL A 48 -13.76 6.98 12.09
N TYR A 49 -13.23 5.78 12.34
CA TYR A 49 -13.64 4.52 11.70
C TYR A 49 -14.23 3.49 12.68
N GLY A 50 -14.32 3.81 13.96
CA GLY A 50 -14.74 2.83 14.97
C GLY A 50 -13.78 1.64 15.01
N THR A 51 -14.35 0.43 14.96
CA THR A 51 -13.59 -0.83 14.89
C THR A 51 -13.52 -1.40 13.48
N ASP A 52 -13.99 -0.67 12.48
CA ASP A 52 -14.17 -1.15 11.12
C ASP A 52 -12.84 -1.32 10.40
N VAL A 53 -12.67 -2.47 9.74
CA VAL A 53 -11.56 -2.80 8.86
C VAL A 53 -12.12 -3.12 7.48
N TYR A 54 -11.68 -2.35 6.49
CA TYR A 54 -12.08 -2.54 5.11
C TYR A 54 -11.27 -3.63 4.43
N ILE A 55 -11.96 -4.49 3.69
CA ILE A 55 -11.31 -5.49 2.83
C ILE A 55 -11.28 -4.98 1.38
N ARG A 56 -10.11 -5.14 0.75
CA ARG A 56 -9.94 -4.82 -0.67
C ARG A 56 -9.45 -6.05 -1.41
N GLY A 57 -10.20 -6.48 -2.41
CA GLY A 57 -9.86 -7.63 -3.24
C GLY A 57 -8.71 -7.29 -4.20
N LEU A 58 -7.53 -7.86 -3.96
CA LEU A 58 -6.36 -7.66 -4.78
C LEU A 58 -6.37 -8.61 -5.98
N ILE A 59 -6.34 -8.08 -7.20
CA ILE A 59 -6.22 -8.81 -8.45
C ILE A 59 -4.89 -8.43 -9.09
N GLU A 60 -3.91 -9.34 -9.02
CA GLU A 60 -2.58 -9.19 -9.61
C GLU A 60 -2.68 -9.57 -11.08
N ILE A 61 -2.96 -8.58 -11.96
CA ILE A 61 -3.35 -8.80 -13.35
C ILE A 61 -2.21 -9.28 -14.25
N GLY A 62 -0.96 -9.07 -13.85
CA GLY A 62 0.22 -9.52 -14.58
C GLY A 62 1.51 -9.09 -13.89
N ASN A 63 2.58 -9.83 -14.16
CA ASN A 63 3.90 -9.58 -13.58
C ASN A 63 4.94 -9.16 -14.63
N ILE A 64 4.51 -8.76 -15.82
CA ILE A 64 5.39 -8.17 -16.83
C ILE A 64 5.53 -6.69 -16.50
N CYS A 65 6.78 -6.20 -16.48
CA CYS A 65 7.07 -4.81 -16.16
C CYS A 65 8.20 -4.29 -17.04
N ARG A 66 8.03 -3.07 -17.58
CA ARG A 66 9.08 -2.39 -18.36
C ARG A 66 10.18 -1.79 -17.48
N ASN A 67 9.92 -1.59 -16.18
CA ASN A 67 10.83 -1.00 -15.23
C ASN A 67 11.80 -2.01 -14.63
N ASP A 68 12.90 -1.51 -14.09
CA ASP A 68 14.00 -2.35 -13.59
C ASP A 68 14.42 -1.97 -12.15
N CYS A 69 13.43 -1.63 -11.31
CA CYS A 69 13.64 -1.29 -9.90
C CYS A 69 14.51 -2.32 -9.19
N TYR A 70 15.54 -1.87 -8.44
CA TYR A 70 16.58 -2.74 -7.90
C TYR A 70 16.10 -3.69 -6.77
N TYR A 71 14.91 -3.44 -6.22
CA TYR A 71 14.31 -4.23 -5.14
C TYR A 71 13.20 -5.19 -5.60
N CYS A 72 12.72 -5.08 -6.84
CA CYS A 72 11.47 -5.71 -7.26
C CYS A 72 11.70 -7.03 -8.00
N GLY A 73 11.10 -8.12 -7.53
CA GLY A 73 11.23 -9.44 -8.14
C GLY A 73 10.62 -9.57 -9.54
N ILE A 74 9.65 -8.70 -9.89
CA ILE A 74 9.06 -8.67 -11.24
C ILE A 74 9.75 -7.65 -12.18
N ARG A 75 10.91 -7.14 -11.80
CA ARG A 75 11.71 -6.24 -12.63
C ARG A 75 11.99 -6.84 -14.01
N ARG A 76 12.15 -5.96 -15.03
CA ARG A 76 12.35 -6.38 -16.43
C ARG A 76 13.50 -7.37 -16.60
N SER A 77 14.65 -7.07 -15.99
CA SER A 77 15.89 -7.86 -16.15
C SER A 77 15.94 -9.13 -15.28
N ASN A 78 14.87 -9.49 -14.57
CA ASN A 78 14.84 -10.75 -13.82
C ASN A 78 14.49 -11.92 -14.75
N PRO A 79 15.47 -12.78 -15.14
CA PRO A 79 15.24 -13.91 -16.05
C PRO A 79 14.55 -15.09 -15.34
N ALA A 80 14.59 -15.15 -14.01
CA ALA A 80 13.97 -16.20 -13.23
C ALA A 80 12.46 -15.97 -12.97
N CYS A 81 11.94 -14.81 -13.34
CA CYS A 81 10.53 -14.48 -13.15
C CYS A 81 9.65 -15.22 -14.18
N ASP A 82 8.83 -16.16 -13.70
CA ASP A 82 7.82 -16.85 -14.53
C ASP A 82 6.69 -15.87 -14.89
N ARG A 83 6.73 -15.33 -16.10
CA ARG A 83 5.87 -14.25 -16.57
C ARG A 83 4.46 -14.73 -16.91
N TYR A 84 3.47 -13.91 -16.54
CA TYR A 84 2.06 -14.14 -16.88
C TYR A 84 1.31 -12.83 -17.08
N ARG A 85 0.18 -12.93 -17.76
CA ARG A 85 -0.90 -11.94 -17.83
C ARG A 85 -2.22 -12.66 -17.63
N LEU A 86 -3.12 -12.07 -16.89
CA LEU A 86 -4.51 -12.53 -16.86
C LEU A 86 -5.23 -12.03 -18.12
N THR A 87 -6.15 -12.84 -18.63
CA THR A 87 -7.10 -12.41 -19.65
C THR A 87 -8.16 -11.51 -19.03
N GLU A 88 -8.87 -10.72 -19.84
CA GLU A 88 -10.01 -9.91 -19.38
C GLU A 88 -11.06 -10.76 -18.66
N ALA A 89 -11.40 -11.93 -19.23
CA ALA A 89 -12.35 -12.86 -18.60
C ALA A 89 -11.89 -13.29 -17.20
N GLN A 90 -10.60 -13.64 -17.03
CA GLN A 90 -10.05 -14.00 -15.71
C GLN A 90 -10.11 -12.85 -14.71
N ILE A 91 -9.87 -11.61 -15.14
CA ILE A 91 -9.95 -10.41 -14.27
C ILE A 91 -11.40 -10.20 -13.82
N LEU A 92 -12.37 -10.29 -14.73
CA LEU A 92 -13.80 -10.17 -14.43
C LEU A 92 -14.29 -11.30 -13.51
N ASP A 93 -13.83 -12.52 -13.73
CA ASP A 93 -14.18 -13.67 -12.86
C ASP A 93 -13.64 -13.48 -11.44
N CYS A 94 -12.42 -12.92 -11.27
CA CYS A 94 -11.91 -12.54 -9.96
C CYS A 94 -12.79 -11.50 -9.27
N ALA A 95 -13.32 -10.52 -10.03
CA ALA A 95 -14.24 -9.51 -9.49
C ALA A 95 -15.59 -10.16 -9.08
N ARG A 96 -16.13 -11.09 -9.87
CA ARG A 96 -17.37 -11.83 -9.56
C ARG A 96 -17.23 -12.66 -8.28
N GLU A 97 -16.15 -13.45 -8.19
CA GLU A 97 -15.86 -14.22 -6.98
C GLU A 97 -15.70 -13.29 -5.77
N GLY A 98 -14.96 -12.21 -5.92
CA GLY A 98 -14.77 -11.22 -4.87
C GLY A 98 -16.08 -10.60 -4.41
N TYR A 99 -16.96 -10.22 -5.33
CA TYR A 99 -18.27 -9.66 -5.00
C TYR A 99 -19.14 -10.64 -4.19
N ALA A 100 -19.17 -11.91 -4.62
CA ALA A 100 -19.87 -12.98 -3.92
C ALA A 100 -19.32 -13.22 -2.51
N LEU A 101 -18.01 -13.02 -2.30
CA LEU A 101 -17.35 -13.11 -1.00
C LEU A 101 -17.52 -11.84 -0.13
N GLY A 102 -18.23 -10.82 -0.61
CA GLY A 102 -18.51 -9.59 0.14
C GLY A 102 -17.51 -8.44 -0.09
N PHE A 103 -16.59 -8.55 -1.03
CA PHE A 103 -15.74 -7.41 -1.38
C PHE A 103 -16.55 -6.32 -2.10
N ARG A 104 -16.27 -5.06 -1.78
CA ARG A 104 -16.83 -3.88 -2.44
C ARG A 104 -15.75 -2.93 -2.96
N THR A 105 -14.52 -3.40 -2.99
CA THR A 105 -13.39 -2.74 -3.66
C THR A 105 -12.53 -3.78 -4.35
N PHE A 106 -12.22 -3.55 -5.62
CA PHE A 106 -11.28 -4.35 -6.40
C PHE A 106 -10.05 -3.51 -6.71
N VAL A 107 -8.87 -4.09 -6.47
CA VAL A 107 -7.59 -3.46 -6.74
C VAL A 107 -6.92 -4.20 -7.89
N MET A 108 -6.89 -3.61 -9.08
CA MET A 108 -6.11 -4.12 -10.21
C MET A 108 -4.65 -3.66 -10.06
N GLN A 109 -3.76 -4.59 -9.80
CA GLN A 109 -2.34 -4.33 -9.60
C GLN A 109 -1.51 -5.13 -10.60
N GLY A 110 -0.49 -4.51 -11.17
CA GLY A 110 0.43 -5.16 -12.10
C GLY A 110 1.75 -4.44 -12.23
N GLY A 111 2.67 -5.03 -13.00
CA GLY A 111 3.81 -4.28 -13.53
C GLY A 111 3.35 -3.26 -14.59
N GLU A 112 4.24 -2.32 -14.94
CA GLU A 112 3.99 -1.43 -16.09
C GLU A 112 4.14 -2.21 -17.40
N ASP A 113 3.02 -2.72 -17.89
CA ASP A 113 2.93 -3.61 -19.04
C ASP A 113 2.14 -2.94 -20.16
N SER A 114 2.76 -2.80 -21.34
CA SER A 114 2.13 -2.18 -22.51
C SER A 114 0.91 -2.95 -23.07
N ALA A 115 0.75 -4.23 -22.72
CA ALA A 115 -0.44 -4.99 -23.11
C ALA A 115 -1.71 -4.52 -22.38
N PHE A 116 -1.56 -3.97 -21.17
CA PHE A 116 -2.63 -3.27 -20.48
C PHE A 116 -2.64 -1.80 -20.89
N SER A 117 -2.95 -1.54 -22.17
CA SER A 117 -3.08 -0.19 -22.71
C SER A 117 -4.19 0.58 -21.97
N VAL A 118 -4.20 1.90 -22.12
CA VAL A 118 -5.23 2.77 -21.55
C VAL A 118 -6.64 2.30 -21.94
N ASP A 119 -6.85 1.94 -23.21
CA ASP A 119 -8.14 1.47 -23.71
C ASP A 119 -8.59 0.16 -23.04
N VAL A 120 -7.65 -0.80 -22.90
CA VAL A 120 -7.92 -2.08 -22.22
C VAL A 120 -8.28 -1.85 -20.77
N VAL A 121 -7.53 -1.00 -20.04
CA VAL A 121 -7.81 -0.68 -18.65
C VAL A 121 -9.16 0.03 -18.51
N CYS A 122 -9.44 1.02 -19.36
CA CYS A 122 -10.73 1.72 -19.38
C CYS A 122 -11.90 0.76 -19.67
N HIS A 123 -11.71 -0.18 -20.60
CA HIS A 123 -12.70 -1.21 -20.89
C HIS A 123 -13.00 -2.07 -19.67
N LEU A 124 -11.98 -2.62 -19.02
CA LEU A 124 -12.10 -3.43 -17.79
C LEU A 124 -12.79 -2.67 -16.66
N VAL A 125 -12.41 -1.41 -16.43
CA VAL A 125 -13.04 -0.54 -15.42
C VAL A 125 -14.54 -0.39 -15.70
N ARG A 126 -14.93 -0.07 -16.96
CA ARG A 126 -16.34 0.06 -17.33
C ARG A 126 -17.11 -1.23 -17.13
N GLN A 127 -16.54 -2.39 -17.49
CA GLN A 127 -17.18 -3.70 -17.29
C GLN A 127 -17.43 -3.98 -15.79
N ILE A 128 -16.42 -3.77 -14.94
CA ILE A 128 -16.55 -3.96 -13.49
C ILE A 128 -17.60 -3.00 -12.92
N LYS A 129 -17.59 -1.72 -13.33
CA LYS A 129 -18.56 -0.73 -12.84
C LYS A 129 -19.98 -0.98 -13.32
N ALA A 130 -20.14 -1.52 -14.53
CA ALA A 130 -21.46 -1.90 -15.07
C ALA A 130 -22.04 -3.10 -14.34
N GLU A 131 -21.22 -4.12 -14.02
CA GLU A 131 -21.65 -5.33 -13.33
C GLU A 131 -21.81 -5.09 -11.80
N PHE A 132 -20.96 -4.25 -11.19
CA PHE A 132 -20.92 -3.97 -9.75
C PHE A 132 -20.88 -2.45 -9.47
N PRO A 133 -21.98 -1.73 -9.67
CA PRO A 133 -22.01 -0.26 -9.55
C PRO A 133 -21.75 0.23 -8.12
N ASP A 134 -21.99 -0.61 -7.10
CA ASP A 134 -21.74 -0.34 -5.69
C ASP A 134 -20.27 -0.59 -5.28
N CYS A 135 -19.41 -1.08 -6.19
CA CYS A 135 -18.01 -1.32 -5.93
C CYS A 135 -17.12 -0.15 -6.32
N ALA A 136 -15.99 -0.02 -5.61
CA ALA A 136 -14.91 0.85 -6.00
C ALA A 136 -13.83 0.09 -6.79
N VAL A 137 -13.30 0.73 -7.83
CA VAL A 137 -12.16 0.23 -8.60
C VAL A 137 -10.92 1.04 -8.25
N THR A 138 -9.87 0.37 -7.81
CA THR A 138 -8.55 0.94 -7.54
C THR A 138 -7.57 0.43 -8.58
N LEU A 139 -6.79 1.32 -9.17
CA LEU A 139 -5.72 0.99 -10.09
C LEU A 139 -4.35 1.12 -9.40
N SER A 140 -3.41 0.23 -9.71
CA SER A 140 -2.01 0.29 -9.29
C SER A 140 -1.14 -0.29 -10.41
N LEU A 141 -1.00 0.48 -11.49
CA LEU A 141 -0.44 0.05 -12.78
C LEU A 141 0.77 0.90 -13.21
N GLY A 142 1.32 1.70 -12.29
CA GLY A 142 2.52 2.50 -12.54
C GLY A 142 2.26 3.89 -13.10
N GLU A 143 3.22 4.40 -13.88
CA GLU A 143 3.27 5.78 -14.34
C GLU A 143 2.69 5.94 -15.74
N PHE A 144 1.79 6.93 -15.86
CA PHE A 144 1.15 7.31 -17.13
C PHE A 144 1.21 8.84 -17.35
N PRO A 145 0.99 9.32 -18.56
CA PRO A 145 0.70 10.73 -18.79
C PRO A 145 -0.67 11.11 -18.20
N ARG A 146 -0.87 12.39 -17.92
CA ARG A 146 -2.09 12.93 -17.27
C ARG A 146 -3.37 12.52 -18.00
N GLU A 147 -3.36 12.57 -19.32
CA GLU A 147 -4.52 12.25 -20.15
C GLU A 147 -4.95 10.79 -19.99
N ALA A 148 -3.99 9.88 -19.79
CA ALA A 148 -4.29 8.47 -19.53
C ALA A 148 -4.95 8.28 -18.17
N TYR A 149 -4.47 8.97 -17.12
CA TYR A 149 -5.11 8.97 -15.81
C TYR A 149 -6.53 9.54 -15.89
N GLN A 150 -6.72 10.66 -16.63
CA GLN A 150 -8.05 11.24 -16.84
C GLN A 150 -8.99 10.24 -17.52
N ALA A 151 -8.55 9.58 -18.61
CA ALA A 151 -9.39 8.61 -19.31
C ALA A 151 -9.81 7.43 -18.40
N MET A 152 -8.89 6.91 -17.57
CA MET A 152 -9.20 5.86 -16.61
C MET A 152 -10.17 6.33 -15.51
N PHE A 153 -10.05 7.58 -15.05
CA PHE A 153 -10.97 8.20 -14.11
C PHE A 153 -12.37 8.35 -14.70
N ASP A 154 -12.46 8.86 -15.93
CA ASP A 154 -13.73 9.02 -16.67
C ASP A 154 -14.38 7.67 -16.99
N ALA A 155 -13.58 6.60 -17.09
CA ALA A 155 -14.07 5.22 -17.21
C ALA A 155 -14.69 4.68 -15.92
N GLY A 156 -14.48 5.35 -14.78
CA GLY A 156 -15.07 5.02 -13.48
C GLY A 156 -14.07 4.47 -12.44
N ALA A 157 -12.75 4.59 -12.66
CA ALA A 157 -11.77 4.24 -11.65
C ALA A 157 -11.85 5.25 -10.49
N ASP A 158 -12.10 4.77 -9.28
CA ASP A 158 -12.33 5.61 -8.09
C ASP A 158 -11.03 6.00 -7.39
N ARG A 159 -10.01 5.12 -7.43
CA ARG A 159 -8.75 5.27 -6.70
C ARG A 159 -7.56 4.88 -7.56
N TYR A 160 -6.43 5.51 -7.27
CA TYR A 160 -5.15 5.11 -7.86
C TYR A 160 -4.07 5.03 -6.78
N LEU A 161 -3.35 3.91 -6.72
CA LEU A 161 -2.21 3.73 -5.83
C LEU A 161 -0.91 3.78 -6.63
N LEU A 162 -0.09 4.79 -6.34
CA LEU A 162 1.25 4.94 -6.88
C LEU A 162 2.22 5.25 -5.74
N ARG A 163 2.99 4.26 -5.30
CA ARG A 163 3.96 4.47 -4.22
C ARG A 163 5.06 5.39 -4.71
N HIS A 164 5.40 6.42 -3.91
CA HIS A 164 6.55 7.30 -4.19
C HIS A 164 7.88 6.62 -3.86
N GLU A 165 7.86 5.57 -3.03
CA GLU A 165 8.94 4.73 -2.52
C GLU A 165 9.89 5.45 -1.57
N THR A 166 10.16 6.72 -1.77
CA THR A 166 10.83 7.67 -0.88
C THR A 166 10.60 9.09 -1.37
N ALA A 167 10.51 10.06 -0.47
CA ALA A 167 10.39 11.49 -0.79
C ALA A 167 11.77 12.16 -1.02
N ASP A 168 12.87 11.48 -0.68
CA ASP A 168 14.23 11.94 -0.95
C ASP A 168 14.69 11.51 -2.35
N LYS A 169 15.06 12.50 -3.18
CA LYS A 169 15.48 12.26 -4.57
C LYS A 169 16.75 11.43 -4.67
N ALA A 170 17.73 11.70 -3.81
CA ALA A 170 19.00 10.98 -3.84
C ALA A 170 18.84 9.51 -3.40
N HIS A 171 17.94 9.27 -2.47
CA HIS A 171 17.54 7.89 -2.08
C HIS A 171 16.78 7.21 -3.21
N TYR A 172 15.83 7.90 -3.87
CA TYR A 172 15.09 7.35 -5.01
C TYR A 172 16.03 6.88 -6.13
N GLU A 173 17.05 7.66 -6.46
CA GLU A 173 18.05 7.33 -7.48
C GLU A 173 18.91 6.12 -7.11
N LYS A 174 19.06 5.79 -5.83
CA LYS A 174 19.71 4.55 -5.36
C LYS A 174 18.81 3.32 -5.46
N LEU A 175 17.49 3.51 -5.42
CA LEU A 175 16.51 2.41 -5.50
C LEU A 175 16.14 2.05 -6.95
N HIS A 176 16.36 2.96 -7.89
CA HIS A 176 15.88 2.85 -9.26
C HIS A 176 16.99 3.11 -10.29
N PRO A 177 16.88 2.52 -11.49
CA PRO A 177 17.78 2.83 -12.58
C PRO A 177 17.57 4.26 -13.10
N THR A 178 18.57 4.82 -13.74
CA THR A 178 18.61 6.21 -14.21
C THR A 178 17.48 6.59 -15.20
N GLN A 179 16.84 5.61 -15.83
CA GLN A 179 15.69 5.82 -16.72
C GLN A 179 14.40 6.15 -15.96
N MET A 180 14.36 5.89 -14.64
CA MET A 180 13.21 6.23 -13.80
C MET A 180 13.45 7.56 -13.10
N SER A 181 12.51 8.50 -13.29
CA SER A 181 12.63 9.85 -12.79
C SER A 181 11.81 10.05 -11.52
N PHE A 182 12.46 10.52 -10.46
CA PHE A 182 11.79 10.98 -9.24
C PHE A 182 10.79 12.10 -9.55
N ASP A 183 11.18 13.08 -10.35
CA ASP A 183 10.34 14.23 -10.67
C ASP A 183 9.08 13.79 -11.44
N ASN A 184 9.21 12.78 -12.34
CA ASN A 184 8.06 12.21 -13.02
C ASN A 184 7.13 11.42 -12.06
N ARG A 185 7.69 10.67 -11.10
CA ARG A 185 6.91 9.99 -10.06
C ARG A 185 6.07 10.99 -9.26
N MET A 186 6.66 12.09 -8.83
CA MET A 186 5.99 13.13 -8.06
C MET A 186 4.98 13.93 -8.93
N ARG A 187 5.25 14.12 -10.23
CA ARG A 187 4.28 14.68 -11.18
C ARG A 187 3.05 13.78 -11.28
N CYS A 188 3.24 12.48 -11.48
CA CYS A 188 2.14 11.52 -11.56
C CYS A 188 1.23 11.58 -10.33
N LEU A 189 1.80 11.66 -9.13
CA LEU A 189 1.02 11.78 -7.89
C LEU A 189 0.19 13.07 -7.83
N ARG A 190 0.78 14.20 -8.25
CA ARG A 190 0.05 15.47 -8.35
C ARG A 190 -1.08 15.39 -9.36
N ASP A 191 -0.81 14.84 -10.56
CA ASP A 191 -1.83 14.66 -11.60
C ASP A 191 -3.01 13.83 -11.10
N LEU A 192 -2.76 12.71 -10.42
CA LEU A 192 -3.81 11.87 -9.84
C LEU A 192 -4.66 12.63 -8.82
N LYS A 193 -4.03 13.42 -7.96
CA LYS A 193 -4.71 14.24 -6.95
C LYS A 193 -5.58 15.32 -7.61
N ASP A 194 -5.03 16.03 -8.60
CA ASP A 194 -5.69 17.13 -9.32
C ASP A 194 -6.86 16.65 -10.18
N ILE A 195 -6.81 15.41 -10.69
CA ILE A 195 -7.92 14.79 -11.43
C ILE A 195 -9.08 14.46 -10.48
N GLY A 196 -8.79 14.17 -9.20
CA GLY A 196 -9.81 13.89 -8.19
C GLY A 196 -9.89 12.44 -7.74
N TYR A 197 -8.89 11.62 -8.05
CA TYR A 197 -8.80 10.28 -7.47
C TYR A 197 -8.70 10.34 -5.94
N GLN A 198 -9.24 9.33 -5.26
CA GLN A 198 -8.71 9.00 -3.95
C GLN A 198 -7.30 8.45 -4.16
N THR A 199 -6.31 9.34 -4.01
CA THR A 199 -4.92 9.05 -4.37
C THR A 199 -4.20 8.34 -3.25
N GLY A 200 -3.55 7.23 -3.60
CA GLY A 200 -2.69 6.47 -2.69
C GLY A 200 -1.22 6.65 -3.02
N CYS A 201 -0.41 6.81 -1.99
CA CYS A 201 1.05 6.80 -2.08
C CYS A 201 1.65 5.83 -1.07
N GLY A 202 2.95 5.92 -0.79
CA GLY A 202 3.61 5.10 0.22
C GLY A 202 5.09 4.87 -0.09
N PHE A 203 5.76 4.26 0.88
CA PHE A 203 7.20 4.01 0.83
C PHE A 203 7.55 2.66 1.45
N MET A 204 8.78 2.18 1.21
CA MET A 204 9.32 1.01 1.87
C MET A 204 9.97 1.40 3.20
N VAL A 205 9.88 0.54 4.21
CA VAL A 205 10.51 0.74 5.51
C VAL A 205 11.72 -0.19 5.63
N GLY A 206 12.89 0.38 5.93
CA GLY A 206 14.14 -0.36 6.01
C GLY A 206 14.71 -0.73 4.64
N SER A 207 14.39 0.02 3.59
CA SER A 207 14.98 -0.17 2.27
C SER A 207 16.47 0.17 2.26
N PRO A 208 17.26 -0.38 1.32
CA PRO A 208 18.67 -0.04 1.20
C PRO A 208 18.91 1.46 1.19
N TYR A 209 19.93 1.91 1.92
CA TYR A 209 20.35 3.33 2.04
C TYR A 209 19.35 4.27 2.74
N GLN A 210 18.24 3.76 3.27
CA GLN A 210 17.27 4.55 4.04
C GLN A 210 17.89 5.01 5.38
N THR A 211 17.61 6.24 5.78
CA THR A 211 18.05 6.84 7.04
C THR A 211 16.83 7.36 7.83
N ALA A 212 17.04 7.75 9.08
CA ALA A 212 16.00 8.44 9.85
C ALA A 212 15.54 9.73 9.16
N ARG A 213 16.49 10.45 8.54
CA ARG A 213 16.20 11.67 7.76
C ARG A 213 15.30 11.41 6.57
N THR A 214 15.61 10.41 5.73
CA THR A 214 14.76 10.11 4.56
C THR A 214 13.37 9.62 4.96
N LEU A 215 13.24 8.88 6.07
CA LEU A 215 11.92 8.53 6.63
C LEU A 215 11.15 9.74 7.17
N ALA A 216 11.85 10.71 7.78
CA ALA A 216 11.25 11.96 8.23
C ALA A 216 10.71 12.79 7.07
N GLU A 217 11.44 12.83 5.95
CA GLU A 217 10.99 13.45 4.70
C GLU A 217 9.78 12.75 4.10
N ASP A 218 9.73 11.40 4.17
CA ASP A 218 8.54 10.63 3.78
C ASP A 218 7.31 11.00 4.63
N LEU A 219 7.45 11.11 5.96
CA LEU A 219 6.37 11.53 6.85
C LEU A 219 5.93 12.97 6.55
N LYS A 220 6.87 13.87 6.31
CA LYS A 220 6.58 15.26 5.95
C LYS A 220 5.88 15.36 4.60
N PHE A 221 6.30 14.57 3.62
CA PHE A 221 5.62 14.48 2.33
C PHE A 221 4.16 14.03 2.50
N ILE A 222 3.87 13.01 3.32
CA ILE A 222 2.49 12.57 3.59
C ILE A 222 1.67 13.67 4.27
N GLU A 223 2.27 14.39 5.22
CA GLU A 223 1.63 15.51 5.90
C GLU A 223 1.20 16.61 4.92
N GLU A 224 2.07 16.98 3.97
CA GLU A 224 1.83 18.04 2.99
C GLU A 224 0.95 17.59 1.82
N PHE A 225 1.21 16.41 1.28
CA PHE A 225 0.49 15.87 0.12
C PHE A 225 -0.95 15.45 0.48
N ARG A 226 -1.20 15.06 1.73
CA ARG A 226 -2.54 14.66 2.22
C ARG A 226 -3.19 13.57 1.36
N PRO A 227 -2.56 12.41 1.15
CA PRO A 227 -3.16 11.34 0.36
C PRO A 227 -4.40 10.77 1.02
N GLU A 228 -5.27 10.11 0.27
CA GLU A 228 -6.41 9.37 0.80
C GLU A 228 -6.02 7.97 1.29
N MET A 229 -4.92 7.43 0.78
CA MET A 229 -4.38 6.13 1.15
C MET A 229 -2.85 6.21 1.29
N CYS A 230 -2.28 5.49 2.25
CA CYS A 230 -0.83 5.37 2.35
C CYS A 230 -0.43 3.93 2.65
N GLY A 231 0.24 3.28 1.69
CA GLY A 231 0.70 1.89 1.81
C GLY A 231 2.18 1.80 2.15
N ILE A 232 2.51 1.56 3.42
CA ILE A 232 3.87 1.25 3.85
C ILE A 232 4.02 -0.22 4.23
N GLY A 233 5.22 -0.74 4.11
CA GLY A 233 5.56 -2.08 4.54
C GLY A 233 7.06 -2.28 4.61
N PRO A 234 7.54 -3.27 5.37
CA PRO A 234 8.95 -3.55 5.45
C PRO A 234 9.51 -3.92 4.07
N PHE A 235 10.70 -3.43 3.76
CA PHE A 235 11.49 -3.98 2.67
C PHE A 235 11.78 -5.45 2.97
N ILE A 236 11.57 -6.31 2.00
CA ILE A 236 11.93 -7.73 2.05
C ILE A 236 12.74 -8.00 0.78
N PRO A 237 13.99 -8.45 0.89
CA PRO A 237 14.81 -8.73 -0.28
C PRO A 237 14.20 -9.84 -1.14
N GLN A 238 14.51 -9.80 -2.43
CA GLN A 238 14.17 -10.86 -3.37
C GLN A 238 15.46 -11.37 -3.99
N LYS A 239 15.65 -12.70 -3.98
CA LYS A 239 16.92 -13.39 -4.30
C LYS A 239 17.49 -13.10 -5.70
N ASP A 240 16.63 -12.74 -6.66
CA ASP A 240 17.02 -12.50 -8.05
C ASP A 240 17.09 -10.99 -8.37
N THR A 241 17.31 -10.15 -7.34
CA THR A 241 17.42 -8.70 -7.47
C THR A 241 18.79 -8.18 -7.07
N PRO A 242 19.19 -6.97 -7.49
CA PRO A 242 20.40 -6.33 -6.99
C PRO A 242 20.48 -6.18 -5.48
N PHE A 243 19.33 -6.08 -4.80
CA PHE A 243 19.27 -5.87 -3.35
C PHE A 243 19.06 -7.16 -2.54
N ARG A 244 19.31 -8.33 -3.13
CA ARG A 244 19.16 -9.65 -2.48
C ARG A 244 19.94 -9.81 -1.17
N ASP A 245 21.11 -9.17 -1.06
CA ASP A 245 22.01 -9.30 0.08
C ASP A 245 21.81 -8.22 1.16
N PHE A 246 20.89 -7.29 0.95
CA PHE A 246 20.55 -6.27 1.96
C PHE A 246 19.63 -6.85 3.04
N PRO A 247 19.77 -6.38 4.30
CA PRO A 247 18.87 -6.81 5.37
C PRO A 247 17.43 -6.38 5.09
N ALA A 248 16.48 -7.18 5.54
CA ALA A 248 15.07 -6.80 5.52
C ALA A 248 14.79 -5.66 6.52
N GLY A 249 13.79 -4.83 6.22
CA GLY A 249 13.20 -3.92 7.19
C GLY A 249 12.50 -4.67 8.34
N THR A 250 12.07 -3.96 9.37
CA THR A 250 11.49 -4.59 10.56
C THR A 250 9.98 -4.35 10.68
N CYS A 251 9.29 -5.27 11.31
CA CYS A 251 7.90 -5.11 11.70
C CYS A 251 7.75 -3.96 12.71
N GLU A 252 8.65 -3.88 13.68
CA GLU A 252 8.66 -2.92 14.77
C GLU A 252 8.71 -1.48 14.24
N GLN A 253 9.64 -1.17 13.34
CA GLN A 253 9.73 0.16 12.72
C GLN A 253 8.50 0.45 11.86
N THR A 254 8.03 -0.53 11.10
CA THR A 254 6.86 -0.35 10.23
C THR A 254 5.59 -0.03 11.03
N VAL A 255 5.32 -0.75 12.12
CA VAL A 255 4.13 -0.48 12.95
C VAL A 255 4.24 0.84 13.71
N TYR A 256 5.44 1.23 14.12
CA TYR A 256 5.66 2.56 14.70
C TYR A 256 5.34 3.68 13.70
N LEU A 257 5.84 3.57 12.46
CA LEU A 257 5.54 4.54 11.41
C LEU A 257 4.05 4.55 11.02
N LEU A 258 3.35 3.40 11.06
CA LEU A 258 1.89 3.37 10.88
C LEU A 258 1.18 4.20 11.95
N SER A 259 1.64 4.15 13.20
CA SER A 259 1.08 4.97 14.27
C SER A 259 1.32 6.45 14.03
N LEU A 260 2.54 6.86 13.63
CA LEU A 260 2.83 8.25 13.29
C LEU A 260 1.97 8.75 12.11
N LEU A 261 1.81 7.94 11.05
CA LEU A 261 0.94 8.28 9.91
C LEU A 261 -0.52 8.49 10.33
N ARG A 262 -1.04 7.69 11.26
CA ARG A 262 -2.38 7.88 11.81
C ARG A 262 -2.50 9.17 12.60
N LEU A 263 -1.46 9.56 13.33
CA LEU A 263 -1.41 10.83 14.07
C LEU A 263 -1.32 12.04 13.12
N ILE A 264 -0.56 11.91 12.02
CA ILE A 264 -0.46 12.94 10.96
C ILE A 264 -1.80 13.16 10.28
N GLN A 265 -2.51 12.07 9.93
CA GLN A 265 -3.77 12.18 9.21
C GLN A 265 -4.80 11.17 9.75
N PRO A 266 -5.68 11.61 10.66
CA PRO A 266 -6.63 10.72 11.35
C PRO A 266 -7.58 9.92 10.46
N ASN A 267 -7.93 10.44 9.28
CA ASN A 267 -8.82 9.79 8.31
C ASN A 267 -8.10 9.02 7.20
N LEU A 268 -6.78 8.85 7.27
CA LEU A 268 -5.99 8.13 6.26
C LEU A 268 -6.38 6.64 6.20
N LEU A 269 -6.54 6.10 4.98
CA LEU A 269 -6.73 4.66 4.78
C LEU A 269 -5.37 3.97 4.79
N LEU A 270 -5.08 3.20 5.85
CA LEU A 270 -3.79 2.55 6.11
C LEU A 270 -3.92 1.03 6.05
N PRO A 271 -3.27 0.36 5.11
CA PRO A 271 -3.27 -1.09 5.05
C PRO A 271 -2.29 -1.72 6.05
N ALA A 272 -2.74 -2.76 6.75
CA ALA A 272 -1.87 -3.76 7.35
C ALA A 272 -1.41 -4.71 6.22
N THR A 273 -0.23 -4.44 5.64
CA THR A 273 0.20 -5.02 4.38
C THR A 273 0.54 -6.51 4.47
N THR A 274 0.55 -7.19 3.31
CA THR A 274 1.01 -8.59 3.22
C THR A 274 2.47 -8.72 3.64
N ALA A 275 3.32 -7.72 3.37
CA ALA A 275 4.72 -7.71 3.78
C ALA A 275 4.89 -7.76 5.30
N LEU A 276 4.05 -7.07 6.07
CA LEU A 276 4.02 -7.20 7.54
C LEU A 276 3.74 -8.63 7.99
N GLY A 277 2.73 -9.27 7.38
CA GLY A 277 2.43 -10.67 7.68
C GLY A 277 3.51 -11.65 7.21
N THR A 278 4.25 -11.31 6.15
CA THR A 278 5.36 -12.13 5.65
C THR A 278 6.56 -12.11 6.59
N ILE A 279 6.94 -10.92 7.09
CA ILE A 279 8.09 -10.80 7.98
C ILE A 279 7.80 -11.29 9.41
N ARG A 280 6.52 -11.28 9.80
CA ARG A 280 6.07 -11.71 11.12
C ARG A 280 4.64 -12.28 11.06
N PRO A 281 4.38 -13.48 11.60
CA PRO A 281 3.05 -14.12 11.51
C PRO A 281 1.89 -13.28 12.06
N ASP A 282 2.11 -12.49 13.13
CA ASP A 282 1.16 -11.56 13.74
C ASP A 282 1.27 -10.12 13.21
N GLY A 283 2.05 -9.89 12.14
CA GLY A 283 2.37 -8.54 11.65
C GLY A 283 1.15 -7.74 11.22
N ARG A 284 0.12 -8.39 10.64
CA ARG A 284 -1.11 -7.69 10.26
C ARG A 284 -1.91 -7.24 11.48
N GLU A 285 -2.04 -8.09 12.49
CA GLU A 285 -2.69 -7.78 13.76
C GLU A 285 -1.99 -6.60 14.44
N ARG A 286 -0.66 -6.62 14.50
CA ARG A 286 0.14 -5.51 15.02
C ARG A 286 -0.07 -4.22 14.22
N GLY A 287 -0.18 -4.30 12.89
CA GLY A 287 -0.53 -3.16 12.06
C GLY A 287 -1.90 -2.57 12.42
N LEU A 288 -2.92 -3.41 12.64
CA LEU A 288 -4.24 -2.96 13.09
C LEU A 288 -4.19 -2.33 14.48
N GLN A 289 -3.37 -2.87 15.39
CA GLN A 289 -3.12 -2.31 16.73
C GLN A 289 -2.26 -1.04 16.71
N ALA A 290 -1.68 -0.70 15.56
CA ALA A 290 -0.92 0.55 15.32
C ALA A 290 -1.71 1.59 14.52
N GLY A 291 -3.02 1.40 14.33
CA GLY A 291 -3.88 2.37 13.65
C GLY A 291 -4.22 2.06 12.19
N ALA A 292 -3.76 0.93 11.61
CA ALA A 292 -4.23 0.48 10.30
C ALA A 292 -5.72 0.11 10.33
N ASN A 293 -6.39 0.21 9.17
CA ASN A 293 -7.82 -0.05 9.01
C ASN A 293 -8.19 -0.69 7.66
N VAL A 294 -7.21 -1.20 6.92
CA VAL A 294 -7.42 -1.86 5.62
C VAL A 294 -6.63 -3.16 5.58
N VAL A 295 -7.19 -4.20 4.98
CA VAL A 295 -6.48 -5.43 4.61
C VAL A 295 -6.78 -5.79 3.16
N MET A 296 -5.83 -6.44 2.48
CA MET A 296 -5.91 -6.70 1.05
C MET A 296 -5.71 -8.19 0.74
N PRO A 297 -6.75 -9.03 0.89
CA PRO A 297 -6.70 -10.43 0.46
C PRO A 297 -6.56 -10.55 -1.06
N ASN A 298 -5.85 -11.60 -1.51
CA ASN A 298 -5.59 -11.86 -2.92
C ASN A 298 -6.77 -12.61 -3.56
N LEU A 299 -7.32 -12.05 -4.63
CA LEU A 299 -8.40 -12.64 -5.46
C LEU A 299 -7.88 -13.30 -6.74
N SER A 300 -6.60 -13.09 -7.10
CA SER A 300 -6.04 -13.65 -8.34
C SER A 300 -6.20 -15.17 -8.39
N PRO A 301 -6.27 -15.79 -9.58
CA PRO A 301 -6.32 -17.24 -9.71
C PRO A 301 -5.14 -17.93 -9.01
N LEU A 302 -5.39 -19.05 -8.33
CA LEU A 302 -4.38 -19.79 -7.57
C LEU A 302 -3.10 -20.10 -8.38
N GLY A 303 -3.26 -20.47 -9.64
CA GLY A 303 -2.15 -20.86 -10.52
C GLY A 303 -1.13 -19.77 -10.81
N VAL A 304 -1.46 -18.49 -10.57
CA VAL A 304 -0.57 -17.36 -10.83
C VAL A 304 -0.04 -16.64 -9.59
N ARG A 305 -0.64 -16.85 -8.41
CA ARG A 305 -0.29 -16.10 -7.20
C ARG A 305 1.19 -16.20 -6.83
N LYS A 306 1.81 -17.38 -6.98
CA LYS A 306 3.24 -17.61 -6.73
C LYS A 306 4.14 -16.90 -7.75
N LYS A 307 3.62 -16.60 -8.95
CA LYS A 307 4.37 -15.93 -10.01
C LYS A 307 4.47 -14.42 -9.79
N TYR A 308 3.61 -13.82 -8.94
CA TYR A 308 3.68 -12.40 -8.57
C TYR A 308 4.57 -12.22 -7.34
N ALA A 309 5.85 -12.54 -7.48
CA ALA A 309 6.82 -12.55 -6.40
C ALA A 309 7.61 -11.23 -6.36
N LEU A 310 7.04 -10.18 -5.79
CA LEU A 310 7.72 -8.88 -5.61
C LEU A 310 8.93 -9.00 -4.69
N TYR A 311 8.83 -9.88 -3.69
CA TYR A 311 9.85 -10.18 -2.68
C TYR A 311 9.73 -11.66 -2.25
N ASP A 312 10.75 -12.18 -1.59
CA ASP A 312 10.77 -13.59 -1.17
C ASP A 312 9.79 -13.90 -0.02
N GLY A 313 9.28 -15.12 0.03
CA GLY A 313 8.40 -15.59 1.08
C GLY A 313 7.01 -14.94 1.12
N LYS A 314 6.60 -14.23 0.07
CA LYS A 314 5.30 -13.54 0.01
C LYS A 314 4.15 -14.46 0.41
N LEU A 315 3.36 -14.04 1.40
CA LEU A 315 2.14 -14.72 1.86
C LEU A 315 0.98 -14.59 0.86
N CYS A 316 -0.11 -15.31 1.12
CA CYS A 316 -1.34 -15.31 0.32
C CYS A 316 -1.12 -15.82 -1.11
N THR A 317 -0.24 -16.79 -1.28
CA THR A 317 0.02 -17.49 -2.54
C THR A 317 -0.76 -18.82 -2.65
N GLY A 318 -1.38 -19.29 -1.57
CA GLY A 318 -2.23 -20.49 -1.50
C GLY A 318 -3.72 -20.18 -1.39
N GLU A 319 -4.52 -21.16 -1.00
CA GLU A 319 -5.99 -21.05 -0.82
C GLU A 319 -6.41 -20.13 0.33
N GLU A 320 -5.46 -19.68 1.15
CA GLU A 320 -5.73 -18.90 2.37
C GLU A 320 -6.10 -17.43 2.11
N ALA A 321 -6.10 -16.98 0.85
CA ALA A 321 -6.24 -15.56 0.52
C ALA A 321 -7.68 -15.04 0.73
N ALA A 322 -8.46 -14.96 -0.36
CA ALA A 322 -9.81 -14.43 -0.28
C ALA A 322 -10.85 -15.49 0.11
N GLN A 323 -10.59 -16.75 -0.20
CA GLN A 323 -11.47 -17.87 0.15
C GLN A 323 -11.55 -18.11 1.67
N CYS A 324 -10.57 -17.67 2.45
CA CYS A 324 -10.57 -17.80 3.90
C CYS A 324 -10.96 -16.49 4.64
N ILE A 325 -12.04 -15.83 4.20
CA ILE A 325 -12.57 -14.63 4.90
C ILE A 325 -12.87 -14.93 6.37
N GLY A 326 -13.38 -16.12 6.69
CA GLY A 326 -13.63 -16.53 8.07
C GLY A 326 -12.36 -16.57 8.95
N CYS A 327 -11.22 -17.00 8.40
CA CYS A 327 -9.94 -16.96 9.10
C CYS A 327 -9.47 -15.52 9.31
N LEU A 328 -9.58 -14.69 8.27
CA LEU A 328 -9.21 -13.28 8.33
C LEU A 328 -10.10 -12.54 9.34
N SER A 329 -11.41 -12.82 9.36
CA SER A 329 -12.35 -12.21 10.31
C SER A 329 -12.00 -12.56 11.75
N ARG A 330 -11.63 -13.83 12.04
CA ARG A 330 -11.19 -14.23 13.39
C ARG A 330 -9.91 -13.51 13.80
N ARG A 331 -8.92 -13.36 12.89
CA ARG A 331 -7.68 -12.64 13.15
C ARG A 331 -7.95 -11.15 13.41
N VAL A 332 -8.79 -10.51 12.62
CA VAL A 332 -9.20 -9.11 12.82
C VAL A 332 -9.96 -8.95 14.14
N ALA A 333 -10.85 -9.89 14.47
CA ALA A 333 -11.60 -9.87 15.72
C ALA A 333 -10.70 -10.06 16.96
N SER A 334 -9.62 -10.83 16.87
CA SER A 334 -8.68 -11.04 17.99
C SER A 334 -7.99 -9.77 18.49
N VAL A 335 -8.00 -8.71 17.66
CA VAL A 335 -7.44 -7.39 18.03
C VAL A 335 -8.53 -6.31 18.21
N GLY A 336 -9.78 -6.74 18.47
CA GLY A 336 -10.89 -5.83 18.79
C GLY A 336 -11.41 -5.04 17.57
N CYS A 337 -11.18 -5.54 16.36
CA CYS A 337 -11.65 -4.95 15.12
C CYS A 337 -12.69 -5.87 14.44
N ARG A 338 -13.40 -5.35 13.44
CA ARG A 338 -14.34 -6.12 12.64
C ARG A 338 -14.19 -5.83 11.15
N ILE A 339 -14.30 -6.85 10.32
CA ILE A 339 -14.40 -6.66 8.87
C ILE A 339 -15.80 -6.16 8.53
N VAL A 340 -15.85 -5.18 7.62
CA VAL A 340 -17.11 -4.62 7.12
C VAL A 340 -17.20 -4.76 5.60
N ILE A 341 -18.42 -5.02 5.12
CA ILE A 341 -18.76 -5.06 3.70
C ILE A 341 -19.10 -3.63 3.27
N ALA A 342 -18.13 -2.92 2.77
CA ALA A 342 -18.27 -1.53 2.32
C ALA A 342 -17.19 -1.18 1.30
N ARG A 343 -17.42 -0.12 0.51
CA ARG A 343 -16.42 0.42 -0.42
C ARG A 343 -15.14 0.88 0.29
N GLY A 344 -15.23 1.30 1.56
CA GLY A 344 -14.10 1.79 2.33
C GLY A 344 -13.49 3.05 1.69
N ASP A 345 -14.33 4.00 1.32
CA ASP A 345 -13.90 5.33 0.91
C ASP A 345 -13.40 6.13 2.12
N ILE A 346 -12.53 7.13 1.87
CA ILE A 346 -12.05 8.00 2.94
C ILE A 346 -13.23 8.80 3.52
N ILE A 347 -13.30 8.90 4.84
CA ILE A 347 -14.23 9.77 5.54
C ILE A 347 -13.64 11.20 5.51
N ARG A 348 -14.39 12.15 4.96
CA ARG A 348 -13.99 13.55 4.84
C ARG A 348 -14.54 14.38 5.98
#